data_b214e16da2d96fb68955ccbabc033ee4
#
_entry.id   b214e16da2d96fb68955ccbabc033ee4
#
_cell.length_a   1.000
_cell.length_b   1.000
_cell.length_c   1.000
_cell.angle_alpha   90.00
_cell.angle_beta   90.00
_cell.angle_gamma   90.00
#
_symmetry.space_group_name_H-M   'P 1'
#
loop_
_entity.id
_entity.type
_entity.pdbx_description
1 polymer ?
#
loop_
_entity_poly.entity_id
_entity_poly.type
_entity_poly.pdbx_seq_one_letter_code
_entity_poly.pdbx_strand_id
1 'polypeptide(L)'
;MIVQTRRVIRRTHNENNRTLKVIFMNMIRLVEAFNLLLAVLFTVAYFYQLVYLGIGLVKRRRWKQAEAAQFHRYAAVISARNEAGVIGELIQSLKKQNYPSHLLDVYVVADNCTDDTAQVSRKAGAIVYERFNQVKKGKGYALNFLFRTLAREGRDQYDAYFIFDADNLVDANF
;
A
#
# COMPACT_ATOMS: atom_id res chain seq x y z
N MET A 1 10.96 66.93 37.95
CA MET A 1 11.10 66.35 36.55
C MET A 1 11.29 64.85 36.52
N ILE A 2 12.15 64.21 37.30
CA ILE A 2 12.47 62.76 37.29
C ILE A 2 11.27 61.87 37.65
N VAL A 3 10.37 62.31 38.57
CA VAL A 3 9.23 61.47 38.99
C VAL A 3 8.15 61.34 37.91
N GLN A 4 7.93 62.35 37.11
CA GLN A 4 6.97 62.31 36.01
C GLN A 4 7.47 61.40 34.89
N THR A 5 8.75 61.44 34.55
CA THR A 5 9.35 60.56 33.53
C THR A 5 9.25 59.06 33.92
N ARG A 6 9.45 58.72 35.18
CA ARG A 6 9.27 57.31 35.65
C ARG A 6 7.81 56.83 35.59
N ARG A 7 6.83 57.69 35.80
CA ARG A 7 5.40 57.37 35.69
C ARG A 7 5.02 57.09 34.22
N VAL A 8 5.52 57.89 33.29
CA VAL A 8 5.27 57.68 31.85
C VAL A 8 5.89 56.40 31.38
N ILE A 9 7.14 56.12 31.71
CA ILE A 9 7.82 54.86 31.33
C ILE A 9 7.08 53.61 31.88
N ARG A 10 6.63 53.66 33.14
CA ARG A 10 5.83 52.54 33.69
C ARG A 10 4.49 52.36 33.00
N ARG A 11 3.85 53.43 32.56
CA ARG A 11 2.55 53.38 31.89
C ARG A 11 2.68 52.81 30.51
N THR A 12 3.65 53.23 29.73
CA THR A 12 3.94 52.67 28.38
C THR A 12 4.37 51.19 28.45
N HIS A 13 5.18 50.80 29.43
CA HIS A 13 5.56 49.40 29.63
C HIS A 13 4.35 48.54 29.99
N ASN A 14 3.42 49.03 30.80
CA ASN A 14 2.21 48.30 31.18
C ASN A 14 1.20 48.18 30.02
N GLU A 15 1.07 49.23 29.21
CA GLU A 15 0.26 49.21 27.99
C GLU A 15 0.81 48.25 26.93
N ASN A 16 2.12 48.24 26.69
CA ASN A 16 2.77 47.31 25.79
C ASN A 16 2.59 45.83 26.25
N ASN A 17 2.73 45.55 27.55
CA ASN A 17 2.50 44.24 28.11
C ASN A 17 1.04 43.79 27.99
N ARG A 18 0.08 44.68 28.10
CA ARG A 18 -1.35 44.39 27.86
C ARG A 18 -1.61 44.05 26.39
N THR A 19 -1.06 44.85 25.48
CA THR A 19 -1.20 44.64 24.04
C THR A 19 -0.58 43.34 23.61
N LEU A 20 0.62 42.99 24.08
CA LEU A 20 1.26 41.70 23.82
C LEU A 20 0.44 40.51 24.33
N LYS A 21 -0.14 40.63 25.55
CA LYS A 21 -1.03 39.56 26.07
C LYS A 21 -2.27 39.39 25.23
N VAL A 22 -2.89 40.44 24.75
CA VAL A 22 -4.07 40.39 23.89
C VAL A 22 -3.73 39.72 22.55
N ILE A 23 -2.61 40.14 21.94
CA ILE A 23 -2.14 39.51 20.67
C ILE A 23 -1.88 38.03 20.88
N PHE A 24 -1.17 37.67 21.94
CA PHE A 24 -0.86 36.28 22.26
C PHE A 24 -2.12 35.43 22.50
N MET A 25 -3.09 35.96 23.26
CA MET A 25 -4.37 35.29 23.46
C MET A 25 -5.18 35.12 22.18
N ASN A 26 -5.16 36.11 21.28
CA ASN A 26 -5.83 35.99 19.99
C ASN A 26 -5.15 34.95 19.07
N MET A 27 -3.82 34.86 19.11
CA MET A 27 -3.09 33.82 18.39
C MET A 27 -3.44 32.42 18.92
N ILE A 28 -3.51 32.23 20.25
CA ILE A 28 -3.93 30.96 20.85
C ILE A 28 -5.34 30.58 20.37
N ARG A 29 -6.29 31.50 20.45
CA ARG A 29 -7.67 31.24 19.97
C ARG A 29 -7.73 30.88 18.48
N LEU A 30 -6.91 31.50 17.66
CA LEU A 30 -6.82 31.22 16.25
C LEU A 30 -6.31 29.77 16.02
N VAL A 31 -5.27 29.38 16.75
CA VAL A 31 -4.71 28.01 16.69
C VAL A 31 -5.74 26.98 17.19
N GLU A 32 -6.42 27.27 18.29
CA GLU A 32 -7.49 26.40 18.81
C GLU A 32 -8.64 26.23 17.81
N ALA A 33 -9.10 27.31 17.20
CA ALA A 33 -10.15 27.28 16.18
C ALA A 33 -9.71 26.48 14.94
N PHE A 34 -8.47 26.67 14.50
CA PHE A 34 -7.90 25.91 13.39
C PHE A 34 -7.80 24.41 13.71
N ASN A 35 -7.32 24.06 14.89
CA ASN A 35 -7.25 22.66 15.34
C ASN A 35 -8.63 22.03 15.45
N LEU A 36 -9.63 22.77 15.96
CA LEU A 36 -11.00 22.29 16.01
C LEU A 36 -11.57 22.05 14.62
N LEU A 37 -11.33 22.97 13.68
CA LEU A 37 -11.73 22.81 12.28
C LEU A 37 -11.11 21.55 11.66
N LEU A 38 -9.81 21.34 11.87
CA LEU A 38 -9.12 20.12 11.39
C LEU A 38 -9.72 18.85 12.02
N ALA A 39 -9.96 18.86 13.33
CA ALA A 39 -10.57 17.73 14.04
C ALA A 39 -11.94 17.37 13.47
N VAL A 40 -12.78 18.37 13.21
CA VAL A 40 -14.10 18.17 12.58
C VAL A 40 -13.94 17.63 11.16
N LEU A 41 -13.05 18.22 10.36
CA LEU A 41 -12.79 17.78 8.98
C LEU A 41 -12.35 16.32 8.95
N PHE A 42 -11.38 15.94 9.77
CA PHE A 42 -10.92 14.55 9.85
C PHE A 42 -12.01 13.59 10.35
N THR A 43 -12.77 14.01 11.37
CA THR A 43 -13.89 13.19 11.87
C THR A 43 -14.90 12.90 10.75
N VAL A 44 -15.31 13.92 9.99
CA VAL A 44 -16.23 13.74 8.86
C VAL A 44 -15.60 12.88 7.76
N ALA A 45 -14.32 13.15 7.41
CA ALA A 45 -13.60 12.42 6.36
C ALA A 45 -13.43 10.93 6.69
N TYR A 46 -13.25 10.57 7.98
CA TYR A 46 -13.06 9.17 8.38
C TYR A 46 -14.33 8.48 8.89
N PHE A 47 -15.42 9.21 9.08
CA PHE A 47 -16.68 8.64 9.57
C PHE A 47 -17.21 7.51 8.68
N TYR A 48 -17.01 7.60 7.37
CA TYR A 48 -17.41 6.55 6.43
C TYR A 48 -16.76 5.19 6.73
N GLN A 49 -15.54 5.17 7.29
CA GLN A 49 -14.85 3.91 7.66
C GLN A 49 -15.62 3.17 8.75
N LEU A 50 -16.19 3.89 9.73
CA LEU A 50 -17.02 3.29 10.78
C LEU A 50 -18.32 2.70 10.20
N VAL A 51 -18.89 3.38 9.19
CA VAL A 51 -20.07 2.86 8.48
C VAL A 51 -19.72 1.58 7.72
N TYR A 52 -18.61 1.55 6.99
CA TYR A 52 -18.16 0.34 6.29
C TYR A 52 -17.81 -0.80 7.26
N LEU A 53 -17.17 -0.48 8.38
CA LEU A 53 -16.91 -1.47 9.44
C LEU A 53 -18.21 -2.07 9.96
N GLY A 54 -19.21 -1.24 10.27
CA GLY A 54 -20.53 -1.69 10.71
C GLY A 54 -21.22 -2.60 9.68
N ILE A 55 -21.22 -2.19 8.40
CA ILE A 55 -21.76 -3.00 7.30
C ILE A 55 -20.99 -4.33 7.18
N GLY A 56 -19.66 -4.30 7.29
CA GLY A 56 -18.81 -5.50 7.23
C GLY A 56 -19.14 -6.49 8.35
N LEU A 57 -19.28 -6.00 9.59
CA LEU A 57 -19.61 -6.83 10.75
C LEU A 57 -21.01 -7.49 10.63
N VAL A 58 -21.99 -6.73 10.11
CA VAL A 58 -23.35 -7.27 9.88
C VAL A 58 -23.36 -8.30 8.75
N LYS A 59 -22.66 -8.02 7.64
CA LYS A 59 -22.60 -8.91 6.48
C LYS A 59 -21.78 -10.17 6.76
N ARG A 60 -20.72 -10.10 7.58
CA ARG A 60 -19.85 -11.25 7.90
C ARG A 60 -20.67 -12.47 8.40
N ARG A 61 -21.77 -12.27 9.10
CA ARG A 61 -22.65 -13.35 9.55
C ARG A 61 -23.48 -14.02 8.45
N ARG A 62 -23.59 -13.40 7.26
CA ARG A 62 -24.44 -13.88 6.15
C ARG A 62 -23.65 -14.49 5.01
N TRP A 63 -22.34 -14.34 4.98
CA TRP A 63 -21.50 -14.94 3.95
C TRP A 63 -21.29 -16.43 4.26
N LYS A 64 -22.21 -17.26 3.77
CA LYS A 64 -21.86 -18.65 3.47
C LYS A 64 -20.96 -18.59 2.24
N GLN A 65 -19.76 -19.21 2.34
CA GLN A 65 -18.95 -19.43 1.16
C GLN A 65 -19.81 -20.25 0.19
N ALA A 66 -20.21 -19.64 -0.90
CA ALA A 66 -20.80 -20.39 -2.01
C ALA A 66 -19.64 -21.23 -2.60
N GLU A 67 -19.88 -22.53 -2.75
CA GLU A 67 -18.95 -23.34 -3.54
C GLU A 67 -18.84 -22.75 -4.95
N ALA A 68 -17.62 -22.70 -5.48
CA ALA A 68 -17.40 -22.19 -6.82
C ALA A 68 -18.20 -23.04 -7.82
N ALA A 69 -19.07 -22.39 -8.58
CA ALA A 69 -19.91 -23.07 -9.59
C ALA A 69 -19.02 -23.67 -10.73
N GLN A 70 -17.85 -23.08 -10.96
CA GLN A 70 -16.86 -23.55 -11.93
C GLN A 70 -15.46 -23.07 -11.51
N PHE A 71 -14.46 -23.80 -11.97
CA PHE A 71 -13.06 -23.40 -11.82
C PHE A 71 -12.66 -22.48 -12.99
N HIS A 72 -11.87 -21.48 -12.67
CA HIS A 72 -11.35 -20.50 -13.60
C HIS A 72 -9.85 -20.66 -13.78
N ARG A 73 -9.30 -20.17 -14.87
CA ARG A 73 -7.86 -20.19 -15.09
C ARG A 73 -7.21 -18.91 -14.59
N TYR A 74 -6.25 -19.04 -13.69
CA TYR A 74 -5.57 -17.91 -13.05
C TYR A 74 -4.07 -17.92 -13.29
N ALA A 75 -3.48 -16.72 -13.28
CA ALA A 75 -2.05 -16.53 -13.25
C ALA A 75 -1.64 -15.72 -12.03
N ALA A 76 -0.76 -16.30 -11.20
CA ALA A 76 -0.05 -15.57 -10.17
C ALA A 76 1.21 -14.95 -10.79
N VAL A 77 1.39 -13.65 -10.64
CA VAL A 77 2.49 -12.87 -11.23
C VAL A 77 3.32 -12.22 -10.13
N ILE A 78 4.61 -12.49 -10.14
CA ILE A 78 5.58 -11.98 -9.19
C ILE A 78 6.63 -11.17 -9.95
N SER A 79 6.82 -9.90 -9.56
CA SER A 79 7.94 -9.09 -10.03
C SER A 79 9.00 -9.08 -8.94
N ALA A 80 10.16 -9.66 -9.22
CA ALA A 80 11.24 -9.84 -8.26
C ALA A 80 12.53 -9.16 -8.71
N ARG A 81 13.26 -8.60 -7.75
CA ARG A 81 14.59 -8.05 -7.99
C ARG A 81 15.50 -8.34 -6.80
N ASN A 82 16.43 -9.29 -6.97
CA ASN A 82 17.35 -9.74 -5.94
C ASN A 82 16.61 -10.28 -4.69
N GLU A 83 15.68 -11.21 -4.93
CA GLU A 83 14.80 -11.80 -3.91
C GLU A 83 15.06 -13.32 -3.74
N ALA A 84 16.28 -13.79 -4.06
CA ALA A 84 16.63 -15.21 -4.02
C ALA A 84 16.37 -15.88 -2.66
N GLY A 85 16.46 -15.12 -1.55
CA GLY A 85 16.27 -15.64 -0.20
C GLY A 85 14.83 -15.95 0.19
N VAL A 86 13.84 -15.34 -0.47
CA VAL A 86 12.42 -15.41 -0.05
C VAL A 86 11.47 -15.92 -1.14
N ILE A 87 11.77 -15.66 -2.41
CA ILE A 87 10.86 -15.94 -3.53
C ILE A 87 10.48 -17.42 -3.66
N GLY A 88 11.36 -18.33 -3.26
CA GLY A 88 11.10 -19.76 -3.29
C GLY A 88 9.94 -20.19 -2.40
N GLU A 89 9.82 -19.59 -1.21
CA GLU A 89 8.74 -19.88 -0.26
C GLU A 89 7.39 -19.39 -0.77
N LEU A 90 7.31 -18.19 -1.34
CA LEU A 90 6.10 -17.69 -1.98
C LEU A 90 5.64 -18.61 -3.11
N ILE A 91 6.53 -19.00 -4.04
CA ILE A 91 6.18 -19.87 -5.15
C ILE A 91 5.65 -21.23 -4.64
N GLN A 92 6.29 -21.80 -3.63
CA GLN A 92 5.83 -23.04 -3.02
C GLN A 92 4.46 -22.88 -2.35
N SER A 93 4.19 -21.77 -1.66
CA SER A 93 2.89 -21.50 -1.05
C SER A 93 1.78 -21.38 -2.09
N LEU A 94 2.07 -20.76 -3.24
CA LEU A 94 1.15 -20.67 -4.38
C LEU A 94 0.92 -22.05 -5.03
N LYS A 95 1.94 -22.90 -5.13
CA LYS A 95 1.81 -24.26 -5.67
C LYS A 95 1.06 -25.24 -4.75
N LYS A 96 1.00 -24.92 -3.45
CA LYS A 96 0.27 -25.71 -2.42
C LYS A 96 -1.17 -25.26 -2.24
N GLN A 97 -1.69 -24.35 -3.07
CA GLN A 97 -3.08 -23.92 -2.99
C GLN A 97 -4.05 -25.08 -3.15
N ASN A 98 -5.15 -25.05 -2.38
CA ASN A 98 -6.28 -25.95 -2.53
C ASN A 98 -7.09 -25.60 -3.79
N TYR A 99 -6.41 -25.61 -4.93
CA TYR A 99 -6.92 -25.26 -6.25
C TYR A 99 -6.31 -26.20 -7.32
N PRO A 100 -7.04 -26.56 -8.40
CA PRO A 100 -6.50 -27.42 -9.43
C PRO A 100 -5.22 -26.84 -10.05
N SER A 101 -4.10 -27.55 -9.89
CA SER A 101 -2.77 -27.06 -10.27
C SER A 101 -2.60 -26.72 -11.74
N HIS A 102 -3.40 -27.35 -12.63
CA HIS A 102 -3.40 -27.07 -14.06
C HIS A 102 -4.15 -25.76 -14.43
N LEU A 103 -4.86 -25.16 -13.48
CA LEU A 103 -5.59 -23.90 -13.64
C LEU A 103 -4.90 -22.71 -12.98
N LEU A 104 -3.77 -22.92 -12.32
CA LEU A 104 -2.99 -21.87 -11.67
C LEU A 104 -1.54 -21.88 -12.16
N ASP A 105 -1.21 -20.97 -13.06
CA ASP A 105 0.17 -20.74 -13.49
C ASP A 105 0.86 -19.70 -12.61
N VAL A 106 2.15 -19.92 -12.28
CA VAL A 106 2.95 -18.98 -11.50
C VAL A 106 4.05 -18.42 -12.39
N TYR A 107 4.00 -17.13 -12.64
CA TYR A 107 4.97 -16.37 -13.42
C TYR A 107 5.85 -15.51 -12.55
N VAL A 108 7.15 -15.50 -12.83
CA VAL A 108 8.11 -14.61 -12.20
C VAL A 108 8.80 -13.76 -13.25
N VAL A 109 8.84 -12.46 -13.06
CA VAL A 109 9.72 -11.56 -13.80
C VAL A 109 10.91 -11.23 -12.92
N ALA A 110 12.06 -11.81 -13.24
CA ALA A 110 13.35 -11.46 -12.63
C ALA A 110 13.87 -10.17 -13.30
N ASP A 111 13.56 -9.01 -12.69
CA ASP A 111 13.85 -7.69 -13.27
C ASP A 111 15.19 -7.13 -12.81
N ASN A 112 16.18 -7.13 -13.68
CA ASN A 112 17.54 -6.64 -13.39
C ASN A 112 18.17 -7.34 -12.17
N CYS A 113 17.93 -8.65 -12.02
CA CYS A 113 18.54 -9.44 -10.94
C CYS A 113 20.04 -9.62 -11.19
N THR A 114 20.81 -9.60 -10.10
CA THR A 114 22.25 -9.86 -10.07
C THR A 114 22.58 -11.08 -9.20
N ASP A 115 21.56 -11.68 -8.57
CA ASP A 115 21.61 -12.87 -7.73
C ASP A 115 20.91 -14.05 -8.38
N ASP A 116 20.74 -15.16 -7.64
CA ASP A 116 20.14 -16.40 -8.12
C ASP A 116 18.59 -16.38 -8.13
N THR A 117 17.93 -15.22 -8.05
CA THR A 117 16.45 -15.10 -8.01
C THR A 117 15.78 -15.91 -9.13
N ALA A 118 16.25 -15.77 -10.37
CA ALA A 118 15.68 -16.48 -11.50
C ALA A 118 15.84 -18.00 -11.40
N GLN A 119 17.00 -18.47 -10.94
CA GLN A 119 17.29 -19.90 -10.78
C GLN A 119 16.47 -20.52 -9.65
N VAL A 120 16.36 -19.83 -8.49
CA VAL A 120 15.54 -20.26 -7.35
C VAL A 120 14.07 -20.35 -7.75
N SER A 121 13.57 -19.36 -8.49
CA SER A 121 12.20 -19.34 -8.99
C SER A 121 11.88 -20.53 -9.93
N ARG A 122 12.78 -20.84 -10.86
CA ARG A 122 12.63 -22.01 -11.75
C ARG A 122 12.64 -23.32 -10.96
N LYS A 123 13.55 -23.47 -10.00
CA LYS A 123 13.62 -24.67 -9.14
C LYS A 123 12.36 -24.83 -8.30
N ALA A 124 11.73 -23.75 -7.86
CA ALA A 124 10.46 -23.76 -7.14
C ALA A 124 9.24 -24.05 -8.06
N GLY A 125 9.44 -24.12 -9.38
CA GLY A 125 8.42 -24.51 -10.35
C GLY A 125 7.64 -23.34 -10.98
N ALA A 126 8.17 -22.12 -10.93
CA ALA A 126 7.61 -20.99 -11.65
C ALA A 126 8.08 -20.92 -13.10
N ILE A 127 7.28 -20.28 -13.96
CA ILE A 127 7.64 -19.87 -15.31
C ILE A 127 8.33 -18.52 -15.20
N VAL A 128 9.63 -18.48 -15.56
CA VAL A 128 10.48 -17.31 -15.27
C VAL A 128 10.88 -16.60 -16.55
N TYR A 129 10.61 -15.31 -16.59
CA TYR A 129 11.10 -14.37 -17.59
C TYR A 129 12.15 -13.45 -16.97
N GLU A 130 13.33 -13.40 -17.58
CA GLU A 130 14.39 -12.47 -17.18
C GLU A 130 14.32 -11.21 -18.00
N ARG A 131 14.44 -10.07 -17.35
CA ARG A 131 14.42 -8.76 -17.97
C ARG A 131 15.58 -7.93 -17.49
N PHE A 132 16.34 -7.41 -18.45
CA PHE A 132 17.46 -6.49 -18.18
C PHE A 132 17.20 -5.16 -18.90
N ASN A 133 16.92 -4.10 -18.14
CA ASN A 133 16.70 -2.77 -18.69
C ASN A 133 17.11 -1.71 -17.67
N GLN A 134 18.19 -0.98 -17.96
CA GLN A 134 18.75 0.00 -17.03
C GLN A 134 18.00 1.36 -17.06
N VAL A 135 17.20 1.60 -18.09
CA VAL A 135 16.45 2.87 -18.25
C VAL A 135 15.06 2.75 -17.62
N LYS A 136 14.31 1.70 -17.99
CA LYS A 136 12.92 1.48 -17.53
C LYS A 136 12.94 0.48 -16.37
N LYS A 137 13.18 0.95 -15.13
CA LYS A 137 13.25 0.14 -13.93
C LYS A 137 11.94 0.19 -13.14
N GLY A 138 11.64 -0.89 -12.41
CA GLY A 138 10.56 -0.97 -11.44
C GLY A 138 9.41 -1.88 -11.84
N LYS A 139 8.59 -2.23 -10.82
CA LYS A 139 7.51 -3.24 -10.88
C LYS A 139 6.55 -3.05 -12.07
N GLY A 140 6.11 -1.80 -12.32
CA GLY A 140 5.20 -1.52 -13.43
C GLY A 140 5.78 -1.83 -14.80
N TYR A 141 7.08 -1.59 -15.02
CA TYR A 141 7.75 -1.93 -16.27
C TYR A 141 7.99 -3.44 -16.41
N ALA A 142 8.29 -4.12 -15.32
CA ALA A 142 8.43 -5.58 -15.29
C ALA A 142 7.09 -6.27 -15.62
N LEU A 143 5.99 -5.84 -15.01
CA LEU A 143 4.65 -6.34 -15.29
C LEU A 143 4.23 -6.07 -16.75
N ASN A 144 4.46 -4.85 -17.24
CA ASN A 144 4.16 -4.50 -18.64
C ASN A 144 4.95 -5.38 -19.62
N PHE A 145 6.22 -5.67 -19.33
CA PHE A 145 7.03 -6.59 -20.11
C PHE A 145 6.41 -7.99 -20.14
N LEU A 146 6.02 -8.54 -18.99
CA LEU A 146 5.41 -9.85 -18.91
C LEU A 146 4.12 -9.92 -19.72
N PHE A 147 3.17 -9.02 -19.46
CA PHE A 147 1.87 -9.05 -20.14
C PHE A 147 2.00 -8.94 -21.66
N ARG A 148 2.91 -8.08 -22.14
CA ARG A 148 3.19 -8.01 -23.59
C ARG A 148 3.84 -9.28 -24.13
N THR A 149 4.65 -9.95 -23.35
CA THR A 149 5.29 -11.21 -23.74
C THR A 149 4.26 -12.33 -23.80
N LEU A 150 3.42 -12.45 -22.77
CA LEU A 150 2.33 -13.46 -22.75
C LEU A 150 1.37 -13.26 -23.91
N ALA A 151 0.96 -12.02 -24.20
CA ALA A 151 0.08 -11.73 -25.34
C ALA A 151 0.73 -12.12 -26.69
N ARG A 152 2.03 -11.84 -26.86
CA ARG A 152 2.75 -12.24 -28.10
C ARG A 152 2.91 -13.75 -28.24
N GLU A 153 3.00 -14.47 -27.13
CA GLU A 153 3.11 -15.93 -27.08
C GLU A 153 1.74 -16.64 -27.12
N GLY A 154 0.62 -15.89 -27.13
CA GLY A 154 -0.73 -16.44 -27.06
C GLY A 154 -1.04 -17.13 -25.72
N ARG A 155 -0.35 -16.74 -24.65
CA ARG A 155 -0.44 -17.32 -23.30
C ARG A 155 -1.16 -16.40 -22.31
N ASP A 156 -1.95 -15.48 -22.77
CA ASP A 156 -2.67 -14.48 -21.98
C ASP A 156 -4.14 -14.84 -21.68
N GLN A 157 -4.53 -16.08 -21.95
CA GLN A 157 -5.90 -16.57 -21.75
C GLN A 157 -6.15 -17.00 -20.30
N TYR A 158 -6.20 -16.02 -19.39
CA TYR A 158 -6.54 -16.20 -17.99
C TYR A 158 -7.79 -15.35 -17.64
N ASP A 159 -8.63 -15.90 -16.77
CA ASP A 159 -9.81 -15.18 -16.26
C ASP A 159 -9.39 -14.05 -15.32
N ALA A 160 -8.29 -14.21 -14.56
CA ALA A 160 -7.71 -13.16 -13.74
C ALA A 160 -6.20 -13.35 -13.50
N TYR A 161 -5.56 -12.24 -13.13
CA TYR A 161 -4.16 -12.18 -12.72
C TYR A 161 -4.07 -11.69 -11.27
N PHE A 162 -3.36 -12.45 -10.42
CA PHE A 162 -3.01 -12.06 -9.06
C PHE A 162 -1.57 -11.58 -9.03
N ILE A 163 -1.33 -10.38 -8.50
CA ILE A 163 0.00 -9.79 -8.43
C ILE A 163 0.48 -9.84 -6.99
N PHE A 164 1.61 -10.53 -6.77
CA PHE A 164 2.24 -10.68 -5.46
C PHE A 164 3.58 -9.95 -5.40
N ASP A 165 3.96 -9.52 -4.19
CA ASP A 165 5.33 -9.14 -3.87
C ASP A 165 6.12 -10.39 -3.45
N ALA A 166 7.41 -10.42 -3.73
CA ALA A 166 8.24 -11.63 -3.61
C ALA A 166 8.41 -12.14 -2.17
N ASP A 167 8.18 -11.29 -1.18
CA ASP A 167 8.28 -11.54 0.26
C ASP A 167 6.96 -11.99 0.90
N ASN A 168 5.90 -12.16 0.12
CA ASN A 168 4.61 -12.60 0.63
C ASN A 168 4.58 -14.12 0.87
N LEU A 169 3.69 -14.55 1.78
CA LEU A 169 3.27 -15.95 1.91
C LEU A 169 1.75 -16.00 1.79
N VAL A 170 1.26 -17.05 1.14
CA VAL A 170 -0.16 -17.21 0.84
C VAL A 170 -0.70 -18.42 1.59
N ASP A 171 -1.85 -18.26 2.27
CA ASP A 171 -2.54 -19.37 2.91
C ASP A 171 -3.00 -20.40 1.84
N ALA A 172 -3.06 -21.67 2.21
CA ALA A 172 -3.44 -22.74 1.27
C ALA A 172 -4.88 -22.63 0.75
N ASN A 173 -5.73 -21.86 1.37
CA ASN A 173 -7.12 -21.61 0.98
C ASN A 173 -7.37 -20.16 0.56
N PHE A 174 -6.33 -19.50 0.03
CA PHE A 174 -6.44 -18.13 -0.46
C PHE A 174 -7.45 -18.01 -1.60
#